data_4eab05743e2913fb6f2ba075c0fad639
#
_entry.id   4eab05743e2913fb6f2ba075c0fad639
#
_cell.length_a   1.000
_cell.length_b   1.000
_cell.length_c   1.000
_cell.angle_alpha   90.00
_cell.angle_beta   90.00
_cell.angle_gamma   90.00
#
_symmetry.space_group_name_H-M   'P 1'
#
loop_
_entity.id
_entity.type
_entity.pdbx_description
1 polymer ?
#
loop_
_entity_poly.entity_id
_entity_poly.type
_entity_poly.pdbx_seq_one_letter_code
_entity_poly.pdbx_strand_id
1 'polypeptide(L)'
;IRLSLVGSEMCIRDRYTHVCFLPVAEYLNEEMNGYSTLGYFAVTHRIGGSDAFKKLVDDCHNAGIGVIMDWNGAYFGTEAKGLYDFDGADAYGYLKPSLEKHPEWDVVTFDYKKGAVRSFLLSSVLMWLNDYHIDGIRIDGVASMLYLDYGKQPGTWTPNMYGGNENLDAIEFLKTMNKCIAKRGDGCFTIAEESSGWFGVTAADNDDPLMFTYKQNNCWTKDFLEFMGTDPLFRKGEYDKLTYGMLYNYGEDFMLSLN
;
A
#
# COMPACT_ATOMS: atom_id res chain seq x y z
N ILE A 1 9.05 -18.31 -7.84
CA ILE A 1 10.17 -17.39 -8.13
C ILE A 1 11.37 -17.96 -7.40
N ARG A 2 12.30 -18.61 -8.11
CA ARG A 2 13.67 -18.68 -7.64
C ARG A 2 14.23 -17.25 -7.71
N LEU A 3 14.01 -16.47 -6.66
CA LEU A 3 14.95 -15.41 -6.32
C LEU A 3 16.23 -16.17 -5.95
N SER A 4 16.96 -16.58 -6.99
CA SER A 4 18.29 -17.13 -6.81
C SER A 4 19.13 -16.01 -6.21
N LEU A 5 20.13 -16.36 -5.43
CA LEU A 5 21.20 -15.47 -4.95
C LEU A 5 21.71 -14.48 -6.02
N VAL A 6 21.56 -14.79 -7.30
CA VAL A 6 21.89 -13.94 -8.45
C VAL A 6 21.15 -12.60 -8.42
N GLY A 7 19.89 -12.53 -7.97
CA GLY A 7 19.17 -11.26 -7.84
C GLY A 7 19.70 -10.40 -6.70
N SER A 8 20.00 -11.00 -5.54
CA SER A 8 20.57 -10.25 -4.40
C SER A 8 21.98 -9.76 -4.66
N GLU A 9 22.82 -10.56 -5.34
CA GLU A 9 24.17 -10.12 -5.76
C GLU A 9 24.12 -8.93 -6.72
N MET A 10 23.16 -8.88 -7.65
CA MET A 10 22.95 -7.73 -8.53
C MET A 10 22.53 -6.51 -7.71
N CYS A 11 21.54 -6.63 -6.83
CA CYS A 11 21.11 -5.54 -5.96
C CYS A 11 22.24 -4.96 -5.12
N ILE A 12 23.10 -5.82 -4.52
CA ILE A 12 24.27 -5.39 -3.75
C ILE A 12 25.28 -4.65 -4.66
N ARG A 13 25.57 -5.18 -5.84
CA ARG A 13 26.50 -4.55 -6.80
C ARG A 13 26.00 -3.21 -7.27
N ASP A 14 24.69 -3.05 -7.45
CA ASP A 14 24.05 -1.84 -7.91
C ASP A 14 23.74 -0.84 -6.77
N ARG A 15 24.12 -1.19 -5.53
CA ARG A 15 23.96 -0.37 -4.31
C ARG A 15 22.50 -0.09 -3.93
N TYR A 16 21.57 -0.98 -4.25
CA TYR A 16 20.22 -0.93 -3.68
C TYR A 16 20.28 -1.22 -2.19
N THR A 17 19.47 -0.51 -1.42
CA THR A 17 19.37 -0.68 0.04
C THR A 17 18.19 -1.56 0.44
N HIS A 18 17.15 -1.60 -0.38
CA HIS A 18 15.94 -2.36 -0.09
C HIS A 18 15.40 -3.01 -1.36
N VAL A 19 14.65 -4.09 -1.18
CA VAL A 19 13.80 -4.70 -2.21
C VAL A 19 12.33 -4.58 -1.77
N CYS A 20 11.44 -4.27 -2.70
CA CYS A 20 10.00 -4.23 -2.44
C CYS A 20 9.33 -5.40 -3.16
N PHE A 21 8.68 -6.26 -2.39
CA PHE A 21 7.92 -7.38 -2.94
C PHE A 21 6.45 -6.98 -3.12
N LEU A 22 5.87 -7.36 -4.27
CA LEU A 22 4.43 -7.39 -4.46
C LEU A 22 3.77 -8.22 -3.34
N PRO A 23 2.45 -8.11 -3.11
CA PRO A 23 1.81 -8.79 -2.01
C PRO A 23 2.17 -10.28 -1.95
N VAL A 24 2.80 -10.69 -0.86
CA VAL A 24 3.18 -12.09 -0.60
C VAL A 24 2.13 -12.83 0.23
N ALA A 25 1.11 -12.13 0.69
CA ALA A 25 -0.05 -12.71 1.37
C ALA A 25 -0.82 -13.66 0.43
N GLU A 26 -1.51 -14.67 0.97
CA GLU A 26 -2.27 -15.62 0.14
C GLU A 26 -3.40 -14.92 -0.62
N TYR A 27 -3.50 -15.23 -1.90
CA TYR A 27 -4.49 -14.66 -2.83
C TYR A 27 -5.01 -15.74 -3.79
N LEU A 28 -6.18 -15.51 -4.39
CA LEU A 28 -6.77 -16.45 -5.34
C LEU A 28 -6.42 -16.12 -6.79
N ASN A 29 -6.56 -14.87 -7.18
CA ASN A 29 -6.44 -14.43 -8.58
C ASN A 29 -5.02 -13.94 -8.90
N GLU A 30 -4.35 -14.62 -9.82
CA GLU A 30 -2.99 -14.24 -10.27
C GLU A 30 -2.98 -13.00 -11.15
N GLU A 31 -4.09 -12.70 -11.83
CA GLU A 31 -4.21 -11.53 -12.71
C GLU A 31 -4.08 -10.20 -11.95
N MET A 32 -4.41 -10.20 -10.65
CA MET A 32 -4.27 -9.03 -9.78
C MET A 32 -2.93 -8.98 -9.02
N ASN A 33 -1.93 -9.74 -9.43
CA ASN A 33 -0.58 -9.71 -8.85
C ASN A 33 -0.53 -9.82 -7.30
N GLY A 34 -1.50 -10.52 -6.69
CA GLY A 34 -1.59 -10.70 -5.24
C GLY A 34 -2.46 -9.67 -4.50
N TYR A 35 -2.96 -8.63 -5.17
CA TYR A 35 -3.75 -7.60 -4.51
C TYR A 35 -5.18 -8.04 -4.14
N SER A 36 -5.71 -9.15 -4.69
CA SER A 36 -6.94 -9.80 -4.19
C SER A 36 -6.66 -10.70 -2.99
N THR A 37 -6.22 -10.11 -1.89
CA THR A 37 -5.79 -10.82 -0.70
C THR A 37 -6.93 -11.61 -0.06
N LEU A 38 -6.68 -12.89 0.23
CA LEU A 38 -7.56 -13.79 0.96
C LEU A 38 -7.04 -14.08 2.38
N GLY A 39 -5.74 -14.31 2.49
CA GLY A 39 -5.11 -14.73 3.73
C GLY A 39 -4.15 -13.68 4.29
N TYR A 40 -4.65 -12.73 5.06
CA TYR A 40 -3.88 -11.60 5.62
C TYR A 40 -2.75 -12.02 6.58
N PHE A 41 -2.78 -13.26 7.07
CA PHE A 41 -1.81 -13.85 8.00
C PHE A 41 -1.08 -15.07 7.43
N ALA A 42 -1.15 -15.26 6.11
CA ALA A 42 -0.54 -16.41 5.46
C ALA A 42 0.28 -15.98 4.25
N VAL A 43 1.50 -16.50 4.14
CA VAL A 43 2.32 -16.38 2.92
C VAL A 43 1.77 -17.31 1.85
N THR A 44 1.63 -16.83 0.63
CA THR A 44 1.15 -17.66 -0.48
C THR A 44 2.07 -18.87 -0.71
N HIS A 45 1.46 -20.02 -0.89
CA HIS A 45 2.17 -21.29 -1.18
C HIS A 45 2.93 -21.25 -2.51
N ARG A 46 2.55 -20.33 -3.43
CA ARG A 46 3.16 -20.17 -4.76
C ARG A 46 4.64 -19.78 -4.71
N ILE A 47 5.04 -19.08 -3.65
CA ILE A 47 6.44 -18.68 -3.43
C ILE A 47 7.16 -19.59 -2.42
N GLY A 48 6.55 -20.71 -2.03
CA GLY A 48 7.14 -21.68 -1.12
C GLY A 48 6.64 -21.58 0.32
N GLY A 49 5.69 -20.68 0.61
CA GLY A 49 5.08 -20.54 1.92
C GLY A 49 5.96 -19.83 2.95
N SER A 50 5.55 -19.93 4.22
CA SER A 50 6.12 -19.17 5.34
C SER A 50 7.64 -19.36 5.51
N ASP A 51 8.12 -20.61 5.54
CA ASP A 51 9.52 -20.91 5.83
C ASP A 51 10.46 -20.41 4.70
N ALA A 52 10.01 -20.57 3.44
CA ALA A 52 10.76 -20.08 2.30
C ALA A 52 10.85 -18.56 2.29
N PHE A 53 9.76 -17.88 2.66
CA PHE A 53 9.75 -16.42 2.72
C PHE A 53 10.59 -15.87 3.88
N LYS A 54 10.51 -16.49 5.07
CA LYS A 54 11.39 -16.15 6.22
C LYS A 54 12.86 -16.31 5.85
N LYS A 55 13.20 -17.42 5.17
CA LYS A 55 14.56 -17.63 4.69
C LYS A 55 15.00 -16.56 3.68
N LEU A 56 14.12 -16.14 2.78
CA LEU A 56 14.42 -15.08 1.82
C LEU A 56 14.71 -13.74 2.52
N VAL A 57 13.90 -13.37 3.53
CA VAL A 57 14.13 -12.16 4.32
C VAL A 57 15.46 -12.22 5.04
N ASP A 58 15.77 -13.35 5.68
CA ASP A 58 17.06 -13.58 6.34
C ASP A 58 18.23 -13.46 5.37
N ASP A 59 18.12 -14.08 4.19
CA ASP A 59 19.15 -14.01 3.13
C ASP A 59 19.34 -12.54 2.66
N CYS A 60 18.26 -11.74 2.52
CA CYS A 60 18.35 -10.32 2.19
C CYS A 60 19.07 -9.53 3.29
N HIS A 61 18.71 -9.73 4.55
CA HIS A 61 19.33 -9.06 5.69
C HIS A 61 20.82 -9.41 5.81
N ASN A 62 21.18 -10.67 5.64
CA ASN A 62 22.59 -11.11 5.61
C ASN A 62 23.38 -10.45 4.47
N ALA A 63 22.72 -10.07 3.40
CA ALA A 63 23.32 -9.32 2.29
C ALA A 63 23.31 -7.79 2.50
N GLY A 64 22.77 -7.29 3.60
CA GLY A 64 22.62 -5.86 3.88
C GLY A 64 21.49 -5.18 3.12
N ILE A 65 20.50 -5.94 2.67
CA ILE A 65 19.32 -5.46 1.92
C ILE A 65 18.09 -5.55 2.82
N GLY A 66 17.43 -4.42 3.04
CA GLY A 66 16.14 -4.38 3.73
C GLY A 66 14.99 -4.89 2.84
N VAL A 67 13.92 -5.33 3.46
CA VAL A 67 12.75 -5.91 2.78
C VAL A 67 11.51 -5.06 3.03
N ILE A 68 10.91 -4.62 1.93
CA ILE A 68 9.61 -3.91 1.93
C ILE A 68 8.58 -4.86 1.35
N MET A 69 7.40 -4.89 1.92
CA MET A 69 6.27 -5.65 1.42
C MET A 69 5.12 -4.74 1.05
N ASP A 70 4.55 -4.96 -0.13
CA ASP A 70 3.26 -4.39 -0.50
C ASP A 70 2.15 -5.05 0.31
N TRP A 71 1.32 -4.24 0.95
CA TRP A 71 0.23 -4.71 1.77
C TRP A 71 -1.06 -3.96 1.41
N ASN A 72 -2.12 -4.73 1.15
CA ASN A 72 -3.42 -4.18 0.81
C ASN A 72 -4.30 -4.09 2.05
N GLY A 73 -4.56 -2.88 2.52
CA GLY A 73 -5.49 -2.63 3.62
C GLY A 73 -6.83 -2.05 3.20
N ALA A 74 -7.04 -1.82 1.91
CA ALA A 74 -8.20 -1.12 1.38
C ALA A 74 -9.41 -2.06 1.17
N TYR A 75 -9.15 -3.24 0.64
CA TYR A 75 -10.19 -4.16 0.19
C TYR A 75 -9.73 -5.62 0.25
N PHE A 76 -10.67 -6.55 0.14
CA PHE A 76 -10.45 -7.99 0.07
C PHE A 76 -11.31 -8.61 -1.04
N GLY A 77 -10.91 -9.80 -1.51
CA GLY A 77 -11.59 -10.51 -2.58
C GLY A 77 -12.97 -11.02 -2.19
N THR A 78 -13.85 -11.17 -3.18
CA THR A 78 -15.25 -11.64 -3.01
C THR A 78 -15.39 -13.15 -2.97
N GLU A 79 -14.30 -13.90 -2.95
CA GLU A 79 -14.36 -15.35 -2.93
C GLU A 79 -14.85 -15.91 -1.60
N ALA A 80 -15.76 -16.88 -1.68
CA ALA A 80 -16.37 -17.53 -0.52
C ALA A 80 -15.39 -18.30 0.40
N LYS A 81 -14.13 -18.44 -0.01
CA LYS A 81 -13.07 -19.07 0.81
C LYS A 81 -12.24 -18.05 1.61
N GLY A 82 -12.50 -16.75 1.43
CA GLY A 82 -11.81 -15.65 2.08
C GLY A 82 -12.63 -15.03 3.20
N LEU A 83 -12.51 -13.71 3.32
CA LEU A 83 -13.24 -12.92 4.33
C LEU A 83 -14.68 -12.60 3.91
N TYR A 84 -14.98 -12.70 2.62
CA TYR A 84 -16.31 -12.44 2.09
C TYR A 84 -17.26 -13.56 2.52
N ASP A 85 -18.36 -13.16 3.16
CA ASP A 85 -19.41 -14.07 3.65
C ASP A 85 -18.89 -15.25 4.51
N PHE A 86 -17.81 -15.02 5.27
CA PHE A 86 -17.08 -16.03 6.02
C PHE A 86 -17.96 -16.80 7.02
N ASP A 87 -18.92 -16.10 7.64
CA ASP A 87 -19.84 -16.66 8.65
C ASP A 87 -21.31 -16.49 8.26
N GLY A 88 -21.59 -16.18 6.99
CA GLY A 88 -22.95 -15.86 6.51
C GLY A 88 -23.38 -14.43 6.84
N ALA A 89 -22.46 -13.57 7.25
CA ALA A 89 -22.69 -12.17 7.52
C ALA A 89 -21.51 -11.28 7.05
N ASP A 90 -21.76 -9.99 6.84
CA ASP A 90 -20.73 -9.02 6.47
C ASP A 90 -19.84 -8.66 7.69
N ALA A 91 -19.01 -9.62 8.12
CA ALA A 91 -18.16 -9.43 9.29
C ALA A 91 -17.12 -8.34 9.06
N TYR A 92 -16.55 -8.24 7.85
CA TYR A 92 -15.44 -7.36 7.50
C TYR A 92 -15.84 -6.17 6.62
N GLY A 93 -16.81 -6.35 5.72
CA GLY A 93 -17.29 -5.31 4.79
C GLY A 93 -18.37 -4.41 5.36
N TYR A 94 -18.77 -3.42 4.56
CA TYR A 94 -19.91 -2.56 4.87
C TYR A 94 -21.23 -3.28 4.58
N LEU A 95 -22.23 -3.12 5.48
CA LEU A 95 -23.58 -3.65 5.29
C LEU A 95 -24.35 -2.98 4.14
N LYS A 96 -23.88 -1.85 3.64
CA LYS A 96 -24.53 -1.10 2.57
C LYS A 96 -23.83 -1.38 1.23
N PRO A 97 -24.54 -1.90 0.20
CA PRO A 97 -23.94 -2.18 -1.11
C PRO A 97 -23.25 -0.97 -1.76
N SER A 98 -23.74 0.27 -1.51
CA SER A 98 -23.13 1.50 -2.01
C SER A 98 -21.75 1.83 -1.42
N LEU A 99 -21.39 1.22 -0.29
CA LEU A 99 -20.09 1.40 0.36
C LEU A 99 -19.23 0.14 0.25
N GLU A 100 -19.85 -1.01 0.00
CA GLU A 100 -19.25 -2.34 0.11
C GLU A 100 -18.34 -2.66 -1.08
N LYS A 101 -18.84 -2.56 -2.31
CA LYS A 101 -18.12 -3.04 -3.50
C LYS A 101 -17.40 -1.93 -4.25
N HIS A 102 -16.18 -2.21 -4.69
CA HIS A 102 -15.49 -1.36 -5.64
C HIS A 102 -16.11 -1.54 -7.03
N PRO A 103 -16.43 -0.45 -7.77
CA PRO A 103 -17.18 -0.57 -9.03
C PRO A 103 -16.44 -1.29 -10.17
N GLU A 104 -15.10 -1.18 -10.20
CA GLU A 104 -14.26 -1.68 -11.27
C GLU A 104 -13.54 -2.98 -10.93
N TRP A 105 -13.37 -3.26 -9.62
CA TRP A 105 -12.67 -4.43 -9.12
C TRP A 105 -13.64 -5.31 -8.35
N ASP A 106 -13.64 -6.61 -8.58
CA ASP A 106 -14.51 -7.54 -7.83
C ASP A 106 -13.97 -7.74 -6.41
N VAL A 107 -13.99 -6.67 -5.62
CA VAL A 107 -13.47 -6.60 -4.26
C VAL A 107 -14.43 -5.85 -3.33
N VAL A 108 -14.31 -6.10 -2.04
CA VAL A 108 -15.11 -5.49 -0.98
C VAL A 108 -14.23 -4.59 -0.13
N THR A 109 -14.69 -3.37 0.14
CA THR A 109 -14.01 -2.40 0.99
C THR A 109 -14.20 -2.77 2.47
N PHE A 110 -13.14 -2.69 3.26
CA PHE A 110 -13.21 -2.90 4.70
C PHE A 110 -14.06 -1.84 5.41
N ASP A 111 -14.87 -2.27 6.38
CA ASP A 111 -15.62 -1.37 7.27
C ASP A 111 -14.76 -0.99 8.48
N TYR A 112 -14.03 0.11 8.37
CA TYR A 112 -13.15 0.61 9.42
C TYR A 112 -13.89 1.12 10.68
N LYS A 113 -15.21 1.25 10.67
CA LYS A 113 -16.01 1.52 11.87
C LYS A 113 -15.95 0.39 12.87
N LYS A 114 -15.84 -0.85 12.36
CA LYS A 114 -15.78 -2.05 13.17
C LYS A 114 -14.40 -2.16 13.86
N GLY A 115 -14.38 -2.09 15.19
CA GLY A 115 -13.15 -2.24 15.96
C GLY A 115 -12.43 -3.56 15.71
N ALA A 116 -13.18 -4.64 15.46
CA ALA A 116 -12.64 -5.94 15.10
C ALA A 116 -11.88 -5.90 13.77
N VAL A 117 -12.38 -5.18 12.76
CA VAL A 117 -11.71 -4.99 11.46
C VAL A 117 -10.40 -4.22 11.62
N ARG A 118 -10.41 -3.10 12.36
CA ARG A 118 -9.19 -2.35 12.65
C ARG A 118 -8.15 -3.19 13.39
N SER A 119 -8.60 -3.97 14.39
CA SER A 119 -7.71 -4.89 15.14
C SER A 119 -7.14 -5.98 14.24
N PHE A 120 -7.96 -6.58 13.37
CA PHE A 120 -7.54 -7.58 12.40
C PHE A 120 -6.46 -7.04 11.45
N LEU A 121 -6.70 -5.89 10.83
CA LEU A 121 -5.76 -5.26 9.90
C LEU A 121 -4.46 -4.86 10.58
N LEU A 122 -4.53 -4.22 11.76
CA LEU A 122 -3.35 -3.84 12.53
C LEU A 122 -2.54 -5.06 12.95
N SER A 123 -3.20 -6.14 13.40
CA SER A 123 -2.55 -7.40 13.78
C SER A 123 -1.84 -8.05 12.59
N SER A 124 -2.43 -7.97 11.38
CA SER A 124 -1.79 -8.46 10.16
C SER A 124 -0.48 -7.70 9.88
N VAL A 125 -0.51 -6.37 9.88
CA VAL A 125 0.69 -5.56 9.68
C VAL A 125 1.77 -5.88 10.73
N LEU A 126 1.38 -5.96 12.01
CA LEU A 126 2.31 -6.27 13.09
C LEU A 126 2.90 -7.69 13.00
N MET A 127 2.14 -8.66 12.52
CA MET A 127 2.66 -10.01 12.26
C MET A 127 3.76 -9.99 11.19
N TRP A 128 3.56 -9.28 10.08
CA TRP A 128 4.59 -9.18 9.05
C TRP A 128 5.88 -8.54 9.59
N LEU A 129 5.77 -7.49 10.42
CA LEU A 129 6.91 -6.83 11.03
C LEU A 129 7.58 -7.70 12.12
N ASN A 130 6.81 -8.44 12.93
CA ASN A 130 7.33 -9.20 14.07
C ASN A 130 7.84 -10.59 13.70
N ASP A 131 7.06 -11.33 12.89
CA ASP A 131 7.30 -12.76 12.67
C ASP A 131 8.11 -13.01 11.39
N TYR A 132 8.06 -12.07 10.45
CA TYR A 132 8.81 -12.11 9.18
C TYR A 132 9.94 -11.10 9.11
N HIS A 133 10.06 -10.20 10.09
CA HIS A 133 11.10 -9.17 10.17
C HIS A 133 11.18 -8.28 8.93
N ILE A 134 10.01 -7.92 8.36
CA ILE A 134 9.92 -6.96 7.26
C ILE A 134 10.33 -5.57 7.78
N ASP A 135 11.15 -4.83 7.02
CA ASP A 135 11.64 -3.50 7.42
C ASP A 135 10.64 -2.40 7.08
N GLY A 136 9.89 -2.55 5.99
CA GLY A 136 8.92 -1.56 5.55
C GLY A 136 7.63 -2.17 5.02
N ILE A 137 6.52 -1.49 5.26
CA ILE A 137 5.21 -1.82 4.68
C ILE A 137 4.79 -0.70 3.72
N ARG A 138 4.61 -1.05 2.44
CA ARG A 138 3.97 -0.16 1.46
C ARG A 138 2.48 -0.44 1.45
N ILE A 139 1.67 0.59 1.69
CA ILE A 139 0.22 0.49 1.63
C ILE A 139 -0.22 0.89 0.23
N ASP A 140 -0.82 -0.06 -0.47
CA ASP A 140 -1.33 0.15 -1.81
C ASP A 140 -2.70 0.83 -1.79
N GLY A 141 -2.93 1.73 -2.75
CA GLY A 141 -4.22 2.36 -2.98
C GLY A 141 -4.74 3.18 -1.79
N VAL A 142 -3.90 3.91 -1.07
CA VAL A 142 -4.30 4.72 0.09
C VAL A 142 -5.44 5.68 -0.27
N ALA A 143 -5.47 6.23 -1.50
CA ALA A 143 -6.57 7.07 -1.96
C ALA A 143 -7.94 6.36 -1.87
N SER A 144 -8.00 5.06 -2.17
CA SER A 144 -9.24 4.27 -2.05
C SER A 144 -9.71 4.05 -0.61
N MET A 145 -8.79 4.18 0.36
CA MET A 145 -9.12 4.16 1.79
C MET A 145 -9.62 5.53 2.26
N LEU A 146 -9.02 6.61 1.76
CA LEU A 146 -9.31 7.98 2.21
C LEU A 146 -10.66 8.51 1.75
N TYR A 147 -11.16 8.04 0.59
CA TYR A 147 -12.34 8.62 -0.03
C TYR A 147 -13.48 7.60 -0.22
N LEU A 148 -14.66 7.94 0.29
CA LEU A 148 -15.89 7.14 0.19
C LEU A 148 -16.42 7.05 -1.25
N ASP A 149 -16.08 8.01 -2.10
CA ASP A 149 -16.50 8.12 -3.51
C ASP A 149 -15.41 7.63 -4.49
N TYR A 150 -14.29 7.11 -4.00
CA TYR A 150 -13.18 6.66 -4.86
C TYR A 150 -13.69 5.63 -5.89
N GLY A 151 -13.47 5.92 -7.19
CA GLY A 151 -13.93 5.08 -8.31
C GLY A 151 -15.44 5.01 -8.50
N LYS A 152 -16.26 5.69 -7.70
CA LYS A 152 -17.74 5.61 -7.76
C LYS A 152 -18.35 6.73 -8.58
N GLN A 153 -19.50 6.42 -9.18
CA GLN A 153 -20.27 7.43 -9.91
C GLN A 153 -20.93 8.44 -8.96
N PRO A 154 -21.09 9.71 -9.37
CA PRO A 154 -21.81 10.70 -8.58
C PRO A 154 -23.18 10.20 -8.14
N GLY A 155 -23.51 10.34 -6.86
CA GLY A 155 -24.78 9.93 -6.27
C GLY A 155 -24.91 8.45 -5.93
N THR A 156 -23.86 7.62 -6.16
CA THR A 156 -23.88 6.19 -5.82
C THR A 156 -23.14 5.86 -4.52
N TRP A 157 -22.61 6.86 -3.83
CA TRP A 157 -21.90 6.72 -2.56
C TRP A 157 -22.62 7.48 -1.43
N THR A 158 -22.27 7.17 -0.19
CA THR A 158 -22.89 7.81 0.99
C THR A 158 -21.87 8.73 1.66
N PRO A 159 -22.18 10.03 1.81
CA PRO A 159 -21.31 10.98 2.50
C PRO A 159 -21.07 10.61 3.97
N ASN A 160 -19.96 11.12 4.52
CA ASN A 160 -19.67 11.03 5.94
C ASN A 160 -20.67 11.88 6.76
N MET A 161 -20.54 11.85 8.09
CA MET A 161 -21.45 12.56 9.00
C MET A 161 -21.43 14.09 8.86
N TYR A 162 -20.42 14.64 8.17
CA TYR A 162 -20.30 16.08 7.91
C TYR A 162 -20.70 16.46 6.47
N GLY A 163 -21.11 15.47 5.65
CA GLY A 163 -21.50 15.67 4.26
C GLY A 163 -20.33 15.61 3.26
N GLY A 164 -19.11 15.34 3.71
CA GLY A 164 -17.92 15.19 2.89
C GLY A 164 -17.75 13.76 2.36
N ASN A 165 -16.72 13.59 1.51
CA ASN A 165 -16.37 12.32 0.90
C ASN A 165 -15.21 11.60 1.63
N GLU A 166 -14.63 12.22 2.65
CA GLU A 166 -13.56 11.61 3.41
C GLU A 166 -14.06 10.41 4.24
N ASN A 167 -13.33 9.33 4.23
CA ASN A 167 -13.58 8.16 5.09
C ASN A 167 -12.89 8.35 6.45
N LEU A 168 -13.57 9.01 7.37
CA LEU A 168 -13.01 9.40 8.66
C LEU A 168 -12.50 8.20 9.48
N ASP A 169 -13.18 7.07 9.39
CA ASP A 169 -12.79 5.85 10.12
C ASP A 169 -11.53 5.21 9.56
N ALA A 170 -11.33 5.24 8.24
CA ALA A 170 -10.10 4.78 7.60
C ALA A 170 -8.92 5.72 7.90
N ILE A 171 -9.15 7.03 7.89
CA ILE A 171 -8.15 8.04 8.26
C ILE A 171 -7.64 7.78 9.68
N GLU A 172 -8.54 7.59 10.64
CA GLU A 172 -8.18 7.30 12.03
C GLU A 172 -7.46 5.95 12.17
N PHE A 173 -7.86 4.94 11.38
CA PHE A 173 -7.15 3.66 11.32
C PHE A 173 -5.70 3.84 10.83
N LEU A 174 -5.48 4.56 9.73
CA LEU A 174 -4.15 4.80 9.17
C LEU A 174 -3.24 5.53 10.17
N LYS A 175 -3.76 6.59 10.82
CA LYS A 175 -3.03 7.31 11.87
C LYS A 175 -2.67 6.40 13.04
N THR A 176 -3.60 5.56 13.48
CA THR A 176 -3.37 4.61 14.58
C THR A 176 -2.31 3.58 14.21
N MET A 177 -2.39 3.03 13.00
CA MET A 177 -1.42 2.06 12.48
C MET A 177 -0.02 2.66 12.43
N ASN A 178 0.14 3.83 11.80
CA ASN A 178 1.43 4.50 11.68
C ASN A 178 2.02 4.88 13.05
N LYS A 179 1.20 5.37 13.99
CA LYS A 179 1.61 5.61 15.37
C LYS A 179 2.07 4.35 16.09
N CYS A 180 1.39 3.22 15.89
CA CYS A 180 1.80 1.94 16.45
C CYS A 180 3.16 1.48 15.92
N ILE A 181 3.40 1.61 14.61
CA ILE A 181 4.66 1.23 13.99
C ILE A 181 5.79 2.16 14.47
N ALA A 182 5.58 3.48 14.46
CA ALA A 182 6.57 4.44 14.94
C ALA A 182 6.97 4.22 16.40
N LYS A 183 6.02 3.84 17.27
CA LYS A 183 6.28 3.55 18.69
C LYS A 183 7.18 2.34 18.93
N ARG A 184 7.37 1.47 17.96
CA ARG A 184 8.27 0.30 18.08
C ARG A 184 9.72 0.74 18.25
N GLY A 185 10.13 1.81 17.56
CA GLY A 185 11.48 2.35 17.67
C GLY A 185 12.58 1.43 17.09
N ASP A 186 12.21 0.46 16.28
CA ASP A 186 13.10 -0.56 15.69
C ASP A 186 13.53 -0.23 14.25
N GLY A 187 13.14 0.95 13.74
CA GLY A 187 13.50 1.40 12.40
C GLY A 187 12.51 0.98 11.31
N CYS A 188 11.46 0.22 11.65
CA CYS A 188 10.40 -0.10 10.70
C CYS A 188 9.67 1.15 10.22
N PHE A 189 9.30 1.18 8.94
CA PHE A 189 8.70 2.34 8.29
C PHE A 189 7.49 1.99 7.42
N THR A 190 6.73 3.01 7.06
CA THR A 190 5.56 2.87 6.18
C THR A 190 5.68 3.77 4.97
N ILE A 191 5.19 3.29 3.83
CA ILE A 191 5.14 4.01 2.56
C ILE A 191 3.68 4.07 2.11
N ALA A 192 3.18 5.27 1.80
CA ALA A 192 1.88 5.43 1.18
C ALA A 192 2.00 5.44 -0.35
N GLU A 193 1.26 4.56 -1.03
CA GLU A 193 0.90 4.78 -2.43
C GLU A 193 -0.39 5.63 -2.44
N GLU A 194 -0.21 6.94 -2.61
CA GLU A 194 -1.29 7.92 -2.56
C GLU A 194 -1.18 8.89 -3.74
N SER A 195 -2.16 8.88 -4.63
CA SER A 195 -2.16 9.63 -5.90
C SER A 195 -3.27 10.68 -6.00
N SER A 196 -4.11 10.84 -4.96
CA SER A 196 -5.24 11.78 -4.99
C SER A 196 -4.84 13.24 -4.68
N GLY A 197 -3.63 13.47 -4.17
CA GLY A 197 -3.19 14.78 -3.73
C GLY A 197 -3.64 15.12 -2.30
N TRP A 198 -3.95 14.12 -1.47
CA TRP A 198 -4.17 14.33 -0.05
C TRP A 198 -2.97 15.00 0.58
N PHE A 199 -3.21 16.09 1.29
CA PHE A 199 -2.17 16.87 1.97
C PHE A 199 -1.89 16.28 3.36
N GLY A 200 -0.60 16.16 3.73
CA GLY A 200 -0.21 15.65 5.04
C GLY A 200 -0.29 14.12 5.14
N VAL A 201 0.13 13.42 4.10
CA VAL A 201 0.33 11.96 4.13
C VAL A 201 1.48 11.61 5.06
N THR A 202 2.59 12.33 4.97
CA THR A 202 3.72 12.24 5.89
C THR A 202 3.61 13.28 7.01
N ALA A 203 4.51 13.25 7.98
CA ALA A 203 4.43 14.14 9.16
C ALA A 203 4.90 15.59 8.89
N ALA A 204 5.29 15.93 7.64
CA ALA A 204 5.80 17.25 7.32
C ALA A 204 4.69 18.30 7.44
N ASP A 205 4.95 19.35 8.19
CA ASP A 205 4.24 20.64 8.27
C ASP A 205 2.69 20.63 8.31
N ASN A 206 2.04 19.51 8.75
CA ASN A 206 0.59 19.43 8.90
C ASN A 206 0.20 19.23 10.36
N ASP A 207 -0.85 19.95 10.81
CA ASP A 207 -1.37 19.83 12.19
C ASP A 207 -1.98 18.45 12.50
N ASP A 208 -2.43 17.70 11.47
CA ASP A 208 -3.09 16.40 11.64
C ASP A 208 -2.74 15.38 10.53
N PRO A 209 -1.44 15.00 10.38
CA PRO A 209 -0.98 14.14 9.30
C PRO A 209 -1.42 12.68 9.46
N LEU A 210 -1.38 11.91 8.35
CA LEU A 210 -1.58 10.46 8.37
C LEU A 210 -0.39 9.71 8.99
N MET A 211 0.75 10.38 9.15
CA MET A 211 1.97 9.89 9.79
C MET A 211 2.66 8.72 9.07
N PHE A 212 2.52 8.61 7.76
CA PHE A 212 3.39 7.74 6.99
C PHE A 212 4.84 8.24 7.05
N THR A 213 5.79 7.33 6.95
CA THR A 213 7.21 7.70 6.89
C THR A 213 7.54 8.29 5.53
N TYR A 214 7.01 7.70 4.46
CA TYR A 214 7.23 8.14 3.08
C TYR A 214 5.94 8.14 2.27
N LYS A 215 5.91 8.99 1.24
CA LYS A 215 4.89 9.00 0.19
C LYS A 215 5.52 8.68 -1.16
N GLN A 216 4.97 7.73 -1.90
CA GLN A 216 5.41 7.45 -3.27
C GLN A 216 5.04 8.61 -4.20
N ASN A 217 6.00 9.12 -4.97
CA ASN A 217 5.77 10.22 -5.89
C ASN A 217 5.38 9.72 -7.29
N ASN A 218 4.12 9.36 -7.45
CA ASN A 218 3.59 8.87 -8.74
C ASN A 218 3.54 9.97 -9.82
N CYS A 219 3.37 11.24 -9.42
CA CYS A 219 3.37 12.37 -10.37
C CYS A 219 4.75 12.50 -11.02
N TRP A 220 5.82 12.45 -10.24
CA TRP A 220 7.17 12.49 -10.77
C TRP A 220 7.45 11.31 -11.71
N THR A 221 7.02 10.10 -11.36
CA THR A 221 7.17 8.92 -12.20
C THR A 221 6.52 9.12 -13.56
N LYS A 222 5.27 9.59 -13.56
CA LYS A 222 4.51 9.87 -14.79
C LYS A 222 5.21 10.90 -15.64
N ASP A 223 5.54 12.06 -15.08
CA ASP A 223 6.17 13.16 -15.79
C ASP A 223 7.52 12.76 -16.38
N PHE A 224 8.33 12.03 -15.60
CA PHE A 224 9.61 11.51 -16.05
C PHE A 224 9.48 10.52 -17.22
N LEU A 225 8.56 9.56 -17.13
CA LEU A 225 8.34 8.57 -18.19
C LEU A 225 7.79 9.21 -19.46
N GLU A 226 6.89 10.18 -19.34
CA GLU A 226 6.40 10.96 -20.48
C GLU A 226 7.53 11.73 -21.15
N PHE A 227 8.39 12.41 -20.36
CA PHE A 227 9.56 13.10 -20.91
C PHE A 227 10.51 12.14 -21.62
N MET A 228 10.80 10.99 -21.02
CA MET A 228 11.70 9.99 -21.62
C MET A 228 11.09 9.35 -22.88
N GLY A 229 9.78 9.20 -22.96
CA GLY A 229 9.05 8.72 -24.13
C GLY A 229 8.98 9.74 -25.29
N THR A 230 9.21 11.03 -25.01
CA THR A 230 9.24 12.07 -26.04
C THR A 230 10.46 11.92 -26.95
N ASP A 231 10.28 12.05 -28.26
CA ASP A 231 11.40 12.08 -29.23
C ASP A 231 12.45 13.12 -28.82
N PRO A 232 13.75 12.77 -28.78
CA PRO A 232 14.82 13.68 -28.35
C PRO A 232 14.81 15.06 -29.02
N LEU A 233 14.35 15.16 -30.27
CA LEU A 233 14.25 16.43 -31.00
C LEU A 233 13.24 17.40 -30.37
N PHE A 234 12.20 16.87 -29.68
CA PHE A 234 11.13 17.67 -29.09
C PHE A 234 11.26 17.84 -27.57
N ARG A 235 12.16 17.11 -26.91
CA ARG A 235 12.35 17.13 -25.43
C ARG A 235 12.62 18.53 -24.88
N LYS A 236 13.22 19.41 -25.67
CA LYS A 236 13.50 20.79 -25.24
C LYS A 236 12.23 21.55 -24.85
N GLY A 237 11.10 21.25 -25.49
CA GLY A 237 9.79 21.86 -25.20
C GLY A 237 9.09 21.27 -23.97
N GLU A 238 9.54 20.12 -23.47
CA GLU A 238 8.93 19.35 -22.38
C GLU A 238 9.78 19.34 -21.10
N TYR A 239 10.77 20.23 -21.01
CA TYR A 239 11.74 20.22 -19.91
C TYR A 239 11.11 20.52 -18.54
N ASP A 240 9.99 21.21 -18.52
CA ASP A 240 9.16 21.46 -17.35
C ASP A 240 8.70 20.17 -16.66
N LYS A 241 8.46 19.07 -17.39
CA LYS A 241 8.14 17.77 -16.82
C LYS A 241 9.22 17.23 -15.87
N LEU A 242 10.49 17.54 -16.11
CA LEU A 242 11.58 17.17 -15.20
C LEU A 242 11.68 18.07 -13.97
N THR A 243 11.31 19.33 -14.10
CA THR A 243 11.52 20.34 -13.05
C THR A 243 10.27 20.60 -12.21
N TYR A 244 9.08 20.25 -12.72
CA TYR A 244 7.82 20.48 -12.00
C TYR A 244 7.78 19.81 -10.63
N GLY A 245 8.35 18.61 -10.51
CA GLY A 245 8.46 17.91 -9.23
C GLY A 245 9.19 18.69 -8.15
N MET A 246 10.09 19.59 -8.52
CA MET A 246 10.82 20.42 -7.54
C MET A 246 9.94 21.45 -6.83
N LEU A 247 8.79 21.82 -7.40
CA LEU A 247 7.88 22.79 -6.81
C LEU A 247 7.20 22.25 -5.54
N TYR A 248 6.99 20.95 -5.45
CA TYR A 248 6.28 20.30 -4.34
C TYR A 248 7.15 19.32 -3.56
N ASN A 249 8.41 19.13 -3.94
CA ASN A 249 9.29 18.10 -3.39
C ASN A 249 9.52 18.18 -1.87
N TYR A 250 9.32 19.34 -1.29
CA TYR A 250 9.48 19.58 0.15
C TYR A 250 8.16 19.59 0.93
N GLY A 251 7.03 19.35 0.26
CA GLY A 251 5.72 19.30 0.90
C GLY A 251 5.44 17.98 1.63
N GLU A 252 6.17 16.93 1.28
CA GLU A 252 6.05 15.59 1.86
C GLU A 252 7.40 14.88 1.81
N ASP A 253 7.58 13.83 2.59
CA ASP A 253 8.75 12.94 2.52
C ASP A 253 8.59 11.96 1.35
N PHE A 254 8.94 12.43 0.15
CA PHE A 254 8.73 11.69 -1.07
C PHE A 254 9.78 10.60 -1.34
N MET A 255 9.29 9.44 -1.74
CA MET A 255 10.07 8.39 -2.38
C MET A 255 9.87 8.47 -3.90
N LEU A 256 10.96 8.68 -4.65
CA LEU A 256 10.93 8.68 -6.11
C LEU A 256 10.95 7.23 -6.60
N SER A 257 9.98 6.85 -7.41
CA SER A 257 9.90 5.50 -8.00
C SER A 257 9.93 5.58 -9.52
N LEU A 258 10.56 4.58 -10.14
CA LEU A 258 10.52 4.32 -11.57
C LEU A 258 9.96 2.89 -11.73
N ASN A 259 8.68 2.79 -11.99
CA ASN A 259 7.98 1.52 -12.20
C ASN A 259 7.80 1.23 -13.70
#